data_bd7a4c4b9b15cbb297d4a13dfa18db5b
#
_entry.id   bd7a4c4b9b15cbb297d4a13dfa18db5b
#
_cell.length_a   1.000
_cell.length_b   1.000
_cell.length_c   1.000
_cell.angle_alpha   90.00
_cell.angle_beta   90.00
_cell.angle_gamma   90.00
#
_symmetry.space_group_name_H-M   'P 1'
#
loop_
_entity.id
_entity.type
_entity.pdbx_description
1 polymer ?
#
loop_
_entity_poly.entity_id
_entity_poly.type
_entity_poly.pdbx_seq_one_letter_code
_entity_poly.pdbx_strand_id
1 'polypeptide(L)'
;TALVRGVASAMYDIGASFGGFDATLESELSAGSGLSSSAAFAVLMCRIFNGLYNNSELEPYAVARVAQQAENLHFGKPCGLMDQLACSLGKAVYIDFLTGEIIPVNADFSRMGLTLCLTDTGGSHAGLDTSYARIPADMRYIASFFGKELLGEVDPAEFYAKKWNTSDRPVRRAKHFFDENARVP
;
A
#
# COMPACT_ATOMS: atom_id res chain seq x y z
N THR A 1 -13.38 10.06 -11.52
CA THR A 1 -14.83 9.80 -11.26
C THR A 1 -15.08 8.41 -10.68
N ALA A 2 -14.53 7.31 -11.22
CA ALA A 2 -14.73 5.97 -10.67
C ALA A 2 -14.13 5.85 -9.25
N LEU A 3 -12.90 6.31 -9.03
CA LEU A 3 -12.24 6.25 -7.74
C LEU A 3 -12.94 7.12 -6.68
N VAL A 4 -13.45 8.31 -7.06
CA VAL A 4 -14.24 9.16 -6.13
C VAL A 4 -15.52 8.45 -5.69
N ARG A 5 -16.23 7.80 -6.62
CA ARG A 5 -17.41 6.98 -6.27
C ARG A 5 -17.03 5.80 -5.38
N GLY A 6 -15.88 5.16 -5.63
CA GLY A 6 -15.35 4.09 -4.78
C GLY A 6 -15.09 4.56 -3.36
N VAL A 7 -14.46 5.73 -3.20
CA VAL A 7 -14.25 6.32 -1.86
C VAL A 7 -15.59 6.61 -1.18
N ALA A 8 -16.56 7.23 -1.87
CA ALA A 8 -17.87 7.49 -1.30
C ALA A 8 -18.60 6.20 -0.87
N SER A 9 -18.52 5.14 -1.69
CA SER A 9 -19.08 3.83 -1.32
C SER A 9 -18.39 3.23 -0.10
N ALA A 10 -17.06 3.27 -0.04
CA ALA A 10 -16.31 2.77 1.09
C ALA A 10 -16.55 3.60 2.38
N MET A 11 -16.79 4.91 2.26
CA MET A 11 -17.24 5.76 3.37
C MET A 11 -18.62 5.32 3.88
N TYR A 12 -19.55 5.04 2.96
CA TYR A 12 -20.86 4.52 3.31
C TYR A 12 -20.79 3.20 4.08
N ASP A 13 -19.93 2.28 3.65
CA ASP A 13 -19.77 0.95 4.25
C ASP A 13 -19.31 1.02 5.72
N ILE A 14 -18.59 2.07 6.10
CA ILE A 14 -18.16 2.30 7.48
C ILE A 14 -19.11 3.20 8.27
N GLY A 15 -20.27 3.58 7.69
CA GLY A 15 -21.26 4.45 8.33
C GLY A 15 -20.86 5.93 8.38
N ALA A 16 -19.83 6.34 7.62
CA ALA A 16 -19.41 7.73 7.54
C ALA A 16 -20.28 8.53 6.56
N SER A 17 -20.42 9.82 6.81
CA SER A 17 -21.17 10.74 5.97
C SER A 17 -20.35 11.19 4.76
N PHE A 18 -21.04 11.45 3.65
CA PHE A 18 -20.44 12.06 2.44
C PHE A 18 -21.52 12.83 1.66
N GLY A 19 -21.09 13.71 0.79
CA GLY A 19 -21.99 14.54 -0.03
C GLY A 19 -21.28 15.17 -1.22
N GLY A 20 -21.97 16.08 -1.90
CA GLY A 20 -21.41 16.81 -3.03
C GLY A 20 -20.43 17.88 -2.61
N PHE A 21 -19.38 18.10 -3.42
CA PHE A 21 -18.47 19.23 -3.29
C PHE A 21 -17.87 19.59 -4.64
N ASP A 22 -17.41 20.80 -4.76
CA ASP A 22 -16.62 21.28 -5.90
C ASP A 22 -15.18 21.47 -5.43
N ALA A 23 -14.22 20.97 -6.22
CA ALA A 23 -12.81 21.11 -5.91
C ALA A 23 -11.96 21.28 -7.17
N THR A 24 -10.95 22.11 -7.09
CA THR A 24 -9.85 22.16 -8.06
C THR A 24 -8.66 21.43 -7.48
N LEU A 25 -8.08 20.49 -8.23
CA LEU A 25 -6.96 19.68 -7.81
C LEU A 25 -5.75 19.99 -8.68
N GLU A 26 -4.63 20.24 -8.03
CA GLU A 26 -3.33 20.39 -8.65
C GLU A 26 -2.39 19.33 -8.14
N SER A 27 -1.51 18.82 -8.98
CA SER A 27 -0.54 17.79 -8.61
C SER A 27 0.74 17.93 -9.41
N GLU A 28 1.85 17.88 -8.71
CA GLU A 28 3.17 17.74 -9.32
C GLU A 28 3.54 16.27 -9.58
N LEU A 29 2.73 15.31 -9.07
CA LEU A 29 2.95 13.89 -9.28
C LEU A 29 2.40 13.45 -10.64
N SER A 30 3.26 12.92 -11.49
CA SER A 30 2.85 12.32 -12.75
C SER A 30 2.07 11.03 -12.51
N ALA A 31 0.94 10.85 -13.19
CA ALA A 31 0.18 9.61 -13.13
C ALA A 31 1.01 8.45 -13.71
N GLY A 32 1.03 7.30 -13.03
CA GLY A 32 1.77 6.12 -13.47
C GLY A 32 3.29 6.16 -13.24
N SER A 33 3.81 7.17 -12.55
CA SER A 33 5.24 7.31 -12.25
C SER A 33 5.77 6.37 -11.15
N GLY A 34 4.91 5.56 -10.53
CA GLY A 34 5.31 4.71 -9.40
C GLY A 34 5.33 5.42 -8.04
N LEU A 35 4.94 6.70 -8.00
CA LEU A 35 4.91 7.51 -6.78
C LEU A 35 3.56 7.47 -6.06
N SER A 36 2.82 6.37 -6.21
CA SER A 36 1.54 6.12 -5.51
C SER A 36 0.47 7.20 -5.73
N SER A 37 0.45 7.84 -6.92
CA SER A 37 -0.48 8.94 -7.23
C SER A 37 -1.96 8.55 -7.07
N SER A 38 -2.33 7.29 -7.34
CA SER A 38 -3.72 6.82 -7.14
C SER A 38 -4.08 6.71 -5.66
N ALA A 39 -3.18 6.19 -4.83
CA ALA A 39 -3.38 6.12 -3.38
C ALA A 39 -3.46 7.52 -2.77
N ALA A 40 -2.56 8.43 -3.17
CA ALA A 40 -2.60 9.82 -2.75
C ALA A 40 -3.94 10.49 -3.10
N PHE A 41 -4.44 10.27 -4.32
CA PHE A 41 -5.73 10.80 -4.74
C PHE A 41 -6.90 10.19 -3.94
N ALA A 42 -6.93 8.88 -3.72
CA ALA A 42 -7.99 8.23 -2.94
C ALA A 42 -8.00 8.71 -1.49
N VAL A 43 -6.82 8.84 -0.87
CA VAL A 43 -6.66 9.38 0.48
C VAL A 43 -7.11 10.84 0.55
N LEU A 44 -6.77 11.67 -0.45
CA LEU A 44 -7.23 13.06 -0.54
C LEU A 44 -8.75 13.14 -0.59
N MET A 45 -9.40 12.33 -1.45
CA MET A 45 -10.86 12.30 -1.53
C MET A 45 -11.50 11.89 -0.20
N CYS A 46 -10.96 10.86 0.47
CA CYS A 46 -11.43 10.45 1.78
C CYS A 46 -11.26 11.57 2.82
N ARG A 47 -10.14 12.28 2.81
CA ARG A 47 -9.91 13.42 3.71
C ARG A 47 -10.85 14.58 3.46
N ILE A 48 -11.20 14.87 2.20
CA ILE A 48 -12.20 15.90 1.87
C ILE A 48 -13.56 15.51 2.47
N PHE A 49 -14.02 14.27 2.26
CA PHE A 49 -15.27 13.80 2.87
C PHE A 49 -15.20 13.82 4.40
N ASN A 50 -14.07 13.39 4.97
CA ASN A 50 -13.87 13.42 6.41
C ASN A 50 -13.97 14.85 6.98
N GLY A 51 -13.31 15.81 6.36
CA GLY A 51 -13.34 17.21 6.79
C GLY A 51 -14.69 17.88 6.62
N LEU A 52 -15.38 17.64 5.49
CA LEU A 52 -16.65 18.31 5.21
C LEU A 52 -17.85 17.71 5.92
N TYR A 53 -17.85 16.40 6.16
CA TYR A 53 -19.05 15.69 6.61
C TYR A 53 -18.88 14.87 7.89
N ASN A 54 -17.67 14.72 8.42
CA ASN A 54 -17.36 13.87 9.56
C ASN A 54 -16.46 14.58 10.60
N ASN A 55 -16.43 15.90 10.63
CA ASN A 55 -15.67 16.71 11.60
C ASN A 55 -14.17 16.32 11.70
N SER A 56 -13.62 15.71 10.67
CA SER A 56 -12.24 15.15 10.67
C SER A 56 -12.00 14.06 11.71
N GLU A 57 -13.05 13.34 12.13
CA GLU A 57 -12.97 12.32 13.20
C GLU A 57 -12.37 10.99 12.73
N LEU A 58 -12.32 10.73 11.39
CA LEU A 58 -11.68 9.51 10.90
C LEU A 58 -10.18 9.56 11.09
N GLU A 59 -9.68 8.61 11.84
CA GLU A 59 -8.26 8.42 12.05
C GLU A 59 -7.50 8.04 10.76
N PRO A 60 -6.20 8.33 10.67
CA PRO A 60 -5.40 8.05 9.46
C PRO A 60 -5.47 6.61 8.98
N TYR A 61 -5.56 5.64 9.88
CA TYR A 61 -5.70 4.23 9.53
C TYR A 61 -7.04 3.96 8.84
N ALA A 62 -8.14 4.50 9.35
CA ALA A 62 -9.47 4.37 8.75
C ALA A 62 -9.50 5.02 7.35
N VAL A 63 -8.93 6.21 7.21
CA VAL A 63 -8.77 6.89 5.92
C VAL A 63 -8.02 6.02 4.91
N ALA A 64 -6.90 5.39 5.33
CA ALA A 64 -6.12 4.51 4.48
C ALA A 64 -6.91 3.26 4.05
N ARG A 65 -7.67 2.66 4.98
CA ARG A 65 -8.53 1.49 4.70
C ARG A 65 -9.64 1.81 3.71
N VAL A 66 -10.31 2.96 3.86
CA VAL A 66 -11.32 3.44 2.90
C VAL A 66 -10.71 3.63 1.52
N ALA A 67 -9.54 4.27 1.44
CA ALA A 67 -8.85 4.49 0.18
C ALA A 67 -8.43 3.16 -0.49
N GLN A 68 -7.93 2.19 0.27
CA GLN A 68 -7.59 0.85 -0.22
C GLN A 68 -8.82 0.12 -0.74
N GLN A 69 -9.93 0.13 0.01
CA GLN A 69 -11.17 -0.50 -0.38
C GLN A 69 -11.70 0.08 -1.70
N ALA A 70 -11.63 1.40 -1.87
CA ALA A 70 -12.01 2.07 -3.10
C ALA A 70 -11.19 1.58 -4.31
N GLU A 71 -9.88 1.41 -4.17
CA GLU A 71 -9.02 0.88 -5.23
C GLU A 71 -9.31 -0.60 -5.52
N ASN A 72 -9.42 -1.43 -4.49
CA ASN A 72 -9.56 -2.87 -4.63
C ASN A 72 -10.94 -3.29 -5.17
N LEU A 73 -12.03 -2.74 -4.62
CA LEU A 73 -13.38 -3.20 -4.94
C LEU A 73 -14.03 -2.39 -6.06
N HIS A 74 -13.79 -1.08 -6.13
CA HIS A 74 -14.50 -0.22 -7.07
C HIS A 74 -13.67 0.15 -8.30
N PHE A 75 -12.36 0.16 -8.16
CA PHE A 75 -11.46 0.41 -9.29
C PHE A 75 -10.86 -0.87 -9.87
N GLY A 76 -10.99 -2.01 -9.14
CA GLY A 76 -10.51 -3.32 -9.58
C GLY A 76 -8.99 -3.45 -9.60
N LYS A 77 -8.27 -2.57 -8.88
CA LYS A 77 -6.82 -2.57 -8.78
C LYS A 77 -6.40 -3.22 -7.46
N PRO A 78 -5.96 -4.48 -7.45
CA PRO A 78 -5.52 -5.13 -6.23
C PRO A 78 -4.24 -4.45 -5.70
N CYS A 79 -4.31 -3.87 -4.52
CA CYS A 79 -3.20 -3.21 -3.85
C CYS A 79 -3.12 -3.58 -2.38
N GLY A 80 -1.91 -3.52 -1.80
CA GLY A 80 -1.68 -3.56 -0.36
C GLY A 80 -2.13 -2.26 0.31
N LEU A 81 -1.87 -2.13 1.60
CA LEU A 81 -2.27 -0.96 2.39
C LEU A 81 -1.14 0.08 2.56
N MET A 82 0.09 -0.25 2.14
CA MET A 82 1.29 0.54 2.42
C MET A 82 1.19 1.98 1.90
N ASP A 83 0.83 2.14 0.63
CA ASP A 83 0.79 3.44 -0.03
C ASP A 83 -0.26 4.36 0.60
N GLN A 84 -1.46 3.80 0.87
CA GLN A 84 -2.54 4.55 1.48
C GLN A 84 -2.21 4.96 2.93
N LEU A 85 -1.53 4.08 3.69
CA LEU A 85 -1.06 4.41 5.04
C LEU A 85 0.01 5.52 5.00
N ALA A 86 1.01 5.41 4.15
CA ALA A 86 2.04 6.42 4.01
C ALA A 86 1.45 7.79 3.61
N CYS A 87 0.54 7.80 2.62
CA CYS A 87 -0.16 9.01 2.20
C CYS A 87 -1.05 9.60 3.32
N SER A 88 -1.75 8.74 4.06
CA SER A 88 -2.63 9.18 5.13
C SER A 88 -1.88 9.69 6.35
N LEU A 89 -0.76 9.12 6.71
CA LEU A 89 0.07 9.54 7.84
C LEU A 89 0.93 10.77 7.51
N GLY A 90 1.29 10.96 6.22
CA GLY A 90 2.02 12.14 5.75
C GLY A 90 3.44 12.28 6.28
N LYS A 91 4.09 11.17 6.65
CA LYS A 91 5.45 11.13 7.20
C LYS A 91 6.10 9.77 6.96
N ALA A 92 7.41 9.68 7.19
CA ALA A 92 8.09 8.39 7.18
C ALA A 92 7.56 7.50 8.32
N VAL A 93 7.28 6.25 8.01
CA VAL A 93 6.72 5.28 8.95
C VAL A 93 7.34 3.91 8.74
N TYR A 94 7.55 3.19 9.82
CA TYR A 94 7.73 1.75 9.80
C TYR A 94 6.36 1.09 9.94
N ILE A 95 6.08 0.09 9.14
CA ILE A 95 4.81 -0.64 9.16
C ILE A 95 5.13 -2.14 9.20
N ASP A 96 4.72 -2.81 10.26
CA ASP A 96 4.72 -4.26 10.32
C ASP A 96 3.31 -4.77 9.99
N PHE A 97 3.16 -5.34 8.80
CA PHE A 97 1.87 -5.89 8.34
C PHE A 97 1.49 -7.20 9.01
N LEU A 98 2.41 -7.87 9.71
CA LEU A 98 2.12 -9.10 10.45
C LEU A 98 1.47 -8.77 11.80
N THR A 99 2.03 -7.82 12.53
CA THR A 99 1.55 -7.39 13.86
C THR A 99 0.54 -6.26 13.78
N GLY A 100 0.51 -5.52 12.68
CA GLY A 100 -0.28 -4.29 12.52
C GLY A 100 0.38 -3.07 13.18
N GLU A 101 1.63 -3.17 13.63
CA GLU A 101 2.34 -2.08 14.27
C GLU A 101 2.72 -0.98 13.27
N ILE A 102 2.49 0.28 13.65
CA ILE A 102 2.84 1.45 12.85
C ILE A 102 3.65 2.41 13.74
N ILE A 103 4.92 2.57 13.41
CA ILE A 103 5.84 3.43 14.16
C ILE A 103 6.23 4.62 13.29
N PRO A 104 5.92 5.87 13.73
CA PRO A 104 6.43 7.06 13.06
C PRO A 104 7.96 7.12 13.15
N VAL A 105 8.61 7.30 12.00
CA VAL A 105 10.07 7.44 11.90
C VAL A 105 10.42 8.91 11.72
N ASN A 106 11.26 9.43 12.60
CA ASN A 106 11.76 10.79 12.46
C ASN A 106 12.96 10.83 11.51
N ALA A 107 12.69 10.84 10.22
CA ALA A 107 13.70 10.89 9.16
C ALA A 107 13.82 12.32 8.62
N ASP A 108 14.70 13.11 9.20
CA ASP A 108 15.08 14.44 8.67
C ASP A 108 16.35 14.29 7.81
N PHE A 109 16.15 14.04 6.53
CA PHE A 109 17.25 13.84 5.57
C PHE A 109 18.19 15.07 5.51
N SER A 110 17.64 16.27 5.67
CA SER A 110 18.46 17.49 5.64
C SER A 110 19.43 17.55 6.81
N ARG A 111 18.97 17.19 8.02
CA ARG A 111 19.85 17.10 9.20
C ARG A 111 20.87 15.96 9.12
N MET A 112 20.53 14.92 8.35
CA MET A 112 21.47 13.81 8.09
C MET A 112 22.47 14.13 6.97
N GLY A 113 22.38 15.31 6.35
CA GLY A 113 23.23 15.68 5.21
C GLY A 113 22.91 14.88 3.94
N LEU A 114 21.70 14.33 3.84
CA LEU A 114 21.24 13.51 2.73
C LEU A 114 20.19 14.26 1.90
N THR A 115 20.12 13.92 0.62
CA THR A 115 19.09 14.41 -0.30
C THR A 115 18.40 13.21 -0.94
N LEU A 116 17.07 13.21 -0.87
CA LEU A 116 16.25 12.23 -1.57
C LEU A 116 16.14 12.64 -3.04
N CYS A 117 16.62 11.79 -3.94
CA CYS A 117 16.52 12.00 -5.38
C CYS A 117 15.56 11.00 -6.01
N LEU A 118 14.71 11.50 -6.90
CA LEU A 118 13.84 10.68 -7.76
C LEU A 118 14.35 10.78 -9.19
N THR A 119 14.55 9.63 -9.82
CA THR A 119 14.96 9.56 -11.22
C THR A 119 13.82 8.96 -12.04
N ASP A 120 13.30 9.72 -13.00
CA ASP A 120 12.35 9.20 -13.97
C ASP A 120 13.09 8.29 -14.96
N THR A 121 12.70 7.03 -15.00
CA THR A 121 13.28 6.03 -15.92
C THR A 121 12.53 5.97 -17.26
N GLY A 122 11.51 6.80 -17.45
CA GLY A 122 10.64 6.80 -18.62
C GLY A 122 9.74 5.56 -18.74
N GLY A 123 9.72 4.70 -17.72
CA GLY A 123 8.87 3.52 -17.65
C GLY A 123 7.50 3.81 -17.07
N SER A 124 6.54 2.93 -17.36
CA SER A 124 5.22 2.94 -16.73
C SER A 124 4.85 1.52 -16.30
N HIS A 125 4.23 1.39 -15.14
CA HIS A 125 3.65 0.11 -14.70
C HIS A 125 2.15 -0.02 -15.03
N ALA A 126 1.62 0.84 -15.88
CA ALA A 126 0.27 0.69 -16.41
C ALA A 126 0.12 -0.65 -17.13
N GLY A 127 -0.96 -1.39 -16.81
CA GLY A 127 -1.21 -2.72 -17.40
C GLY A 127 -0.48 -3.89 -16.73
N LEU A 128 0.25 -3.68 -15.63
CA LEU A 128 0.91 -4.75 -14.86
C LEU A 128 0.06 -5.32 -13.71
N ASP A 129 -1.23 -4.97 -13.63
CA ASP A 129 -2.12 -5.35 -12.52
C ASP A 129 -2.17 -6.86 -12.27
N THR A 130 -2.22 -7.66 -13.35
CA THR A 130 -2.16 -9.13 -13.26
C THR A 130 -0.85 -9.63 -12.65
N SER A 131 0.27 -9.00 -12.98
CA SER A 131 1.58 -9.35 -12.44
C SER A 131 1.68 -9.01 -10.95
N TYR A 132 1.14 -7.86 -10.55
CA TYR A 132 1.06 -7.45 -9.14
C TYR A 132 0.14 -8.38 -8.34
N ALA A 133 -1.05 -8.73 -8.86
CA ALA A 133 -1.98 -9.64 -8.19
C ALA A 133 -1.38 -11.04 -7.95
N ARG A 134 -0.44 -11.48 -8.79
CA ARG A 134 0.25 -12.76 -8.63
C ARG A 134 1.27 -12.78 -7.49
N ILE A 135 1.76 -11.63 -7.05
CA ILE A 135 2.79 -11.58 -5.98
C ILE A 135 2.25 -12.17 -4.67
N PRO A 136 1.14 -11.67 -4.10
CA PRO A 136 0.61 -12.26 -2.87
C PRO A 136 0.12 -13.70 -3.06
N ALA A 137 -0.35 -14.09 -4.24
CA ALA A 137 -0.74 -15.47 -4.51
C ALA A 137 0.46 -16.43 -4.45
N ASP A 138 1.60 -16.07 -5.08
CA ASP A 138 2.82 -16.87 -5.02
C ASP A 138 3.38 -16.95 -3.58
N MET A 139 3.29 -15.87 -2.81
CA MET A 139 3.73 -15.85 -1.40
C MET A 139 2.86 -16.75 -0.53
N ARG A 140 1.53 -16.70 -0.66
CA ARG A 140 0.62 -17.60 0.05
C ARG A 140 0.84 -19.06 -0.35
N TYR A 141 1.11 -19.32 -1.63
CA TYR A 141 1.44 -20.67 -2.10
C TYR A 141 2.67 -21.23 -1.38
N ILE A 142 3.73 -20.45 -1.21
CA ILE A 142 4.90 -20.88 -0.43
C ILE A 142 4.57 -21.03 1.05
N ALA A 143 3.83 -20.09 1.66
CA ALA A 143 3.42 -20.18 3.06
C ALA A 143 2.63 -21.46 3.38
N SER A 144 1.79 -21.92 2.44
CA SER A 144 1.00 -23.14 2.62
C SER A 144 1.83 -24.41 2.81
N PHE A 145 3.07 -24.48 2.30
CA PHE A 145 3.99 -25.60 2.56
C PHE A 145 4.42 -25.71 4.03
N PHE A 146 4.20 -24.65 4.81
CA PHE A 146 4.49 -24.57 6.24
C PHE A 146 3.22 -24.48 7.09
N GLY A 147 2.04 -24.71 6.49
CA GLY A 147 0.74 -24.62 7.17
C GLY A 147 0.39 -23.19 7.62
N LYS A 148 0.92 -22.18 6.93
CA LYS A 148 0.72 -20.76 7.22
C LYS A 148 -0.11 -20.09 6.13
N GLU A 149 -0.82 -19.01 6.50
CA GLU A 149 -1.57 -18.19 5.53
C GLU A 149 -0.68 -17.10 4.90
N LEU A 150 0.18 -16.51 5.69
CA LEU A 150 1.07 -15.43 5.26
C LEU A 150 2.53 -15.87 5.33
N LEU A 151 3.32 -15.43 4.36
CA LEU A 151 4.74 -15.76 4.30
C LEU A 151 5.52 -15.14 5.48
N GLY A 152 5.06 -14.02 6.03
CA GLY A 152 5.64 -13.40 7.24
C GLY A 152 5.52 -14.24 8.50
N GLU A 153 4.63 -15.24 8.53
CA GLU A 153 4.47 -16.18 9.66
C GLU A 153 5.45 -17.37 9.58
N VAL A 154 6.16 -17.51 8.46
CA VAL A 154 7.09 -18.61 8.22
C VAL A 154 8.47 -18.21 8.74
N ASP A 155 9.08 -19.09 9.54
CA ASP A 155 10.47 -18.91 9.94
C ASP A 155 11.39 -18.96 8.71
N PRO A 156 12.18 -17.89 8.45
CA PRO A 156 13.14 -17.88 7.35
C PRO A 156 14.08 -19.07 7.37
N ALA A 157 14.51 -19.55 8.56
CA ALA A 157 15.39 -20.71 8.68
C ALA A 157 14.73 -21.98 8.14
N GLU A 158 13.46 -22.19 8.40
CA GLU A 158 12.69 -23.33 7.85
C GLU A 158 12.57 -23.23 6.33
N PHE A 159 12.33 -22.03 5.81
CA PHE A 159 12.26 -21.81 4.35
C PHE A 159 13.59 -22.16 3.67
N TYR A 160 14.73 -21.66 4.21
CA TYR A 160 16.04 -21.89 3.60
C TYR A 160 16.56 -23.32 3.81
N ALA A 161 16.13 -24.04 4.85
CA ALA A 161 16.48 -25.43 5.07
C ALA A 161 15.81 -26.40 4.06
N LYS A 162 14.68 -25.98 3.47
CA LYS A 162 13.93 -26.80 2.52
C LYS A 162 14.58 -26.77 1.15
N LYS A 163 14.63 -27.93 0.46
CA LYS A 163 15.10 -28.01 -0.91
C LYS A 163 14.04 -27.46 -1.86
N TRP A 164 14.34 -26.37 -2.52
CA TRP A 164 13.50 -25.72 -3.50
C TRP A 164 14.07 -25.83 -4.90
N ASN A 165 13.20 -25.88 -5.90
CA ASN A 165 13.60 -25.55 -7.26
C ASN A 165 13.73 -24.02 -7.38
N THR A 166 14.95 -23.52 -7.37
CA THR A 166 15.25 -22.07 -7.39
C THR A 166 14.83 -21.37 -8.70
N SER A 167 14.49 -22.14 -9.74
CA SER A 167 13.94 -21.59 -10.97
C SER A 167 12.45 -21.23 -10.86
N ASP A 168 11.75 -21.76 -9.87
CA ASP A 168 10.33 -21.53 -9.70
C ASP A 168 10.06 -20.09 -9.23
N ARG A 169 9.14 -19.43 -9.93
CA ARG A 169 8.78 -18.03 -9.64
C ARG A 169 8.32 -17.81 -8.19
N PRO A 170 7.42 -18.64 -7.61
CA PRO A 170 7.01 -18.46 -6.21
C PRO A 170 8.19 -18.55 -5.24
N VAL A 171 9.13 -19.47 -5.47
CA VAL A 171 10.33 -19.61 -4.63
C VAL A 171 11.21 -18.38 -4.70
N ARG A 172 11.46 -17.83 -5.90
CA ARG A 172 12.23 -16.60 -6.05
C ARG A 172 11.58 -15.40 -5.36
N ARG A 173 10.23 -15.30 -5.42
CA ARG A 173 9.48 -14.24 -4.73
C ARG A 173 9.54 -14.38 -3.22
N ALA A 174 9.43 -15.60 -2.70
CA ALA A 174 9.57 -15.85 -1.27
C ALA A 174 10.98 -15.52 -0.77
N LYS A 175 12.01 -15.95 -1.52
CA LYS A 175 13.40 -15.57 -1.21
C LYS A 175 13.58 -14.06 -1.17
N HIS A 176 13.08 -13.35 -2.19
CA HIS A 176 13.13 -11.89 -2.22
C HIS A 176 12.41 -11.26 -1.02
N PHE A 177 11.24 -11.78 -0.64
CA PHE A 177 10.53 -11.31 0.55
C PHE A 177 11.38 -11.43 1.82
N PHE A 178 11.99 -12.58 2.07
CA PHE A 178 12.84 -12.77 3.26
C PHE A 178 14.10 -11.92 3.22
N ASP A 179 14.74 -11.82 2.04
CA ASP A 179 15.94 -11.00 1.87
C ASP A 179 15.63 -9.49 2.08
N GLU A 180 14.48 -9.00 1.61
CA GLU A 180 14.07 -7.61 1.83
C GLU A 180 13.64 -7.38 3.28
N ASN A 181 12.87 -8.30 3.87
CA ASN A 181 12.43 -8.17 5.26
C ASN A 181 13.61 -8.13 6.24
N ALA A 182 14.70 -8.87 5.95
CA ALA A 182 15.91 -8.86 6.75
C ALA A 182 16.72 -7.55 6.67
N ARG A 183 16.40 -6.65 5.71
CA ARG A 183 17.04 -5.33 5.58
C ARG A 183 16.33 -4.24 6.39
N VAL A 184 15.12 -4.53 6.84
CA VAL A 184 14.34 -3.63 7.70
C VAL A 184 14.58 -4.07 9.13
N PRO A 185 15.14 -3.22 10.01
CA PRO A 185 15.51 -3.57 11.38
C PRO A 185 14.31 -3.90 12.27
#